data_028f6dab47b227dd70fbf2119cd657b1
#
_entry.id   028f6dab47b227dd70fbf2119cd657b1
#
_cell.length_a   1.000
_cell.length_b   1.000
_cell.length_c   1.000
_cell.angle_alpha   90.00
_cell.angle_beta   90.00
_cell.angle_gamma   90.00
#
_symmetry.space_group_name_H-M   'P 1'
#
loop_
_entity.id
_entity.type
_entity.pdbx_description
1 polymer ?
#
loop_
_entity_poly.entity_id
_entity_poly.type
_entity_poly.pdbx_seq_one_letter_code
_entity_poly.pdbx_strand_id
1 'polypeptide(L)'
;MTDTDRQAIYLKYYQEPAYRTSETFLKFDLTDGVTEVTARLRVERSATADADAPLRLEGDDLELISVVVNGTLLSGNQFQRDERSLTLFELPETADITVVTRIYPEQNTALEGLYRSGSMYCTQCEAEGFRRITYYQDRPDVLSRFTTTLVADGDRYPVMLANGNLLTDETLADGRRSVTWHDPFPKPSYLFALV
;
A
#
# COMPACT_ATOMS: atom_id res chain seq x y z
N MET A 1 -30.75 -10.24 -3.64
CA MET A 1 -29.75 -9.30 -3.07
C MET A 1 -30.25 -9.01 -1.67
N THR A 2 -29.69 -9.68 -0.70
CA THR A 2 -30.01 -9.47 0.72
C THR A 2 -29.35 -8.17 1.14
N ASP A 3 -30.17 -7.25 1.63
CA ASP A 3 -29.77 -5.99 2.26
C ASP A 3 -28.96 -6.35 3.52
N THR A 4 -27.64 -6.54 3.33
CA THR A 4 -26.72 -6.80 4.43
C THR A 4 -26.66 -5.52 5.24
N ASP A 5 -27.09 -5.55 6.47
CA ASP A 5 -27.10 -4.53 7.51
C ASP A 5 -25.97 -3.51 7.33
N ARG A 6 -26.24 -2.43 6.64
CA ARG A 6 -25.37 -1.26 6.63
C ARG A 6 -25.44 -0.63 8.01
N GLN A 7 -24.51 -1.02 8.87
CA GLN A 7 -24.41 -0.43 10.19
C GLN A 7 -24.08 1.06 10.05
N ALA A 8 -24.92 1.91 10.62
CA ALA A 8 -24.69 3.36 10.58
C ALA A 8 -23.39 3.73 11.32
N ILE A 9 -22.51 4.46 10.65
CA ILE A 9 -21.29 4.99 11.22
C ILE A 9 -21.58 6.40 11.74
N TYR A 10 -21.39 6.63 13.04
CA TYR A 10 -21.64 7.92 13.66
C TYR A 10 -20.33 8.64 13.98
N LEU A 11 -20.27 9.95 13.69
CA LEU A 11 -19.11 10.81 13.95
C LEU A 11 -18.64 10.74 15.42
N LYS A 12 -19.55 10.56 16.37
CA LYS A 12 -19.21 10.42 17.80
C LYS A 12 -18.33 9.20 18.13
N TYR A 13 -18.22 8.24 17.20
CA TYR A 13 -17.35 7.06 17.36
C TYR A 13 -16.03 7.19 16.57
N TYR A 14 -15.81 8.35 15.95
CA TYR A 14 -14.53 8.61 15.30
C TYR A 14 -13.39 8.52 16.31
N GLN A 15 -12.36 7.77 15.93
CA GLN A 15 -11.11 7.67 16.66
C GLN A 15 -9.96 8.06 15.74
N GLU A 16 -9.15 8.98 16.20
CA GLU A 16 -7.93 9.34 15.51
C GLU A 16 -7.01 8.11 15.43
N PRO A 17 -6.31 7.88 14.29
CA PRO A 17 -5.38 6.77 14.19
C PRO A 17 -4.22 6.95 15.18
N ALA A 18 -3.84 5.85 15.87
CA ALA A 18 -2.74 5.85 16.83
C ALA A 18 -1.39 6.18 16.20
N TYR A 19 -1.23 5.90 14.91
CA TYR A 19 -0.09 6.27 14.08
C TYR A 19 -0.56 6.96 12.82
N ARG A 20 0.30 7.78 12.23
CA ARG A 20 0.09 8.40 10.92
C ARG A 20 1.23 8.05 9.99
N THR A 21 0.90 7.63 8.79
CA THR A 21 1.86 7.41 7.71
C THR A 21 2.13 8.72 7.00
N SER A 22 3.32 9.29 7.18
CA SER A 22 3.70 10.58 6.59
C SER A 22 4.32 10.46 5.20
N GLU A 23 5.04 9.37 4.94
CA GLU A 23 5.68 9.05 3.65
C GLU A 23 5.44 7.59 3.28
N THR A 24 5.13 7.37 2.02
CA THR A 24 4.87 6.05 1.43
C THR A 24 5.72 5.88 0.17
N PHE A 25 6.61 4.89 0.20
CA PHE A 25 7.40 4.49 -0.95
C PHE A 25 6.88 3.13 -1.42
N LEU A 26 6.46 3.06 -2.67
CA LEU A 26 5.96 1.84 -3.30
C LEU A 26 6.88 1.43 -4.44
N LYS A 27 7.21 0.15 -4.50
CA LYS A 27 7.82 -0.46 -5.68
C LYS A 27 6.95 -1.60 -6.15
N PHE A 28 6.51 -1.54 -7.39
CA PHE A 28 5.80 -2.59 -8.10
C PHE A 28 6.77 -3.30 -9.03
N ASP A 29 7.02 -4.57 -8.78
CA ASP A 29 7.76 -5.45 -9.69
C ASP A 29 6.72 -6.26 -10.49
N LEU A 30 6.40 -5.73 -11.67
CA LEU A 30 5.35 -6.25 -12.54
C LEU A 30 5.93 -7.37 -13.41
N THR A 31 5.49 -8.60 -13.17
CA THR A 31 5.81 -9.78 -13.97
C THR A 31 4.54 -10.50 -14.36
N ASP A 32 4.61 -11.38 -15.37
CA ASP A 32 3.45 -12.14 -15.81
C ASP A 32 2.86 -12.98 -14.68
N GLY A 33 1.57 -12.80 -14.43
CA GLY A 33 0.80 -13.55 -13.44
C GLY A 33 0.99 -13.16 -11.99
N VAL A 34 2.07 -12.45 -11.63
CA VAL A 34 2.32 -12.02 -10.26
C VAL A 34 2.97 -10.64 -10.21
N THR A 35 2.55 -9.82 -9.27
CA THR A 35 3.20 -8.54 -8.96
C THR A 35 3.70 -8.57 -7.52
N GLU A 36 5.00 -8.37 -7.32
CA GLU A 36 5.53 -8.15 -5.98
C GLU A 36 5.51 -6.66 -5.66
N VAL A 37 4.92 -6.31 -4.53
CA VAL A 37 4.81 -4.94 -4.04
C VAL A 37 5.64 -4.80 -2.78
N THR A 38 6.64 -3.92 -2.83
CA THR A 38 7.39 -3.48 -1.65
C THR A 38 6.85 -2.12 -1.24
N ALA A 39 6.25 -2.04 -0.05
CA ALA A 39 5.79 -0.80 0.56
C ALA A 39 6.69 -0.43 1.74
N ARG A 40 7.34 0.74 1.70
CA ARG A 40 8.04 1.31 2.85
C ARG A 40 7.25 2.51 3.36
N LEU A 41 6.84 2.43 4.62
CA LEU A 41 6.00 3.41 5.29
C LEU A 41 6.80 4.08 6.41
N ARG A 42 6.86 5.40 6.41
CA ARG A 42 7.33 6.16 7.56
C ARG A 42 6.13 6.50 8.43
N VAL A 43 6.10 5.96 9.65
CA VAL A 43 5.00 6.16 10.57
C VAL A 43 5.44 6.90 11.82
N GLU A 44 4.54 7.72 12.36
CA GLU A 44 4.74 8.51 13.57
C GLU A 44 3.55 8.31 14.48
N ARG A 45 3.80 8.05 15.79
CA ARG A 45 2.73 7.89 16.77
C ARG A 45 2.06 9.23 17.02
N SER A 46 0.73 9.25 17.04
CA SER A 46 -0.05 10.43 17.40
C SER A 46 0.22 10.82 18.85
N ALA A 47 0.34 12.12 19.13
CA ALA A 47 0.61 12.62 20.47
C ALA A 47 -0.48 12.26 21.51
N THR A 48 -1.67 11.91 21.03
CA THR A 48 -2.84 11.51 21.82
C THR A 48 -2.96 10.01 22.00
N ALA A 49 -2.12 9.21 21.32
CA ALA A 49 -2.16 7.76 21.40
C ALA A 49 -1.40 7.23 22.61
N ASP A 50 -1.86 6.10 23.15
CA ASP A 50 -1.17 5.39 24.22
C ASP A 50 0.22 4.92 23.76
N ALA A 51 1.16 4.83 24.70
CA ALA A 51 2.55 4.49 24.39
C ALA A 51 2.70 3.06 23.83
N ASP A 52 1.78 2.16 24.15
CA ASP A 52 1.71 0.77 23.71
C ASP A 52 0.67 0.53 22.62
N ALA A 53 0.08 1.60 22.05
CA ALA A 53 -0.90 1.47 21.00
C ALA A 53 -0.33 0.71 19.80
N PRO A 54 -1.03 -0.32 19.29
CA PRO A 54 -0.59 -1.03 18.10
C PRO A 54 -0.83 -0.22 16.84
N LEU A 55 -0.04 -0.51 15.80
CA LEU A 55 -0.33 -0.04 14.45
C LEU A 55 -1.12 -1.11 13.70
N ARG A 56 -2.33 -0.78 13.29
CA ARG A 56 -3.16 -1.63 12.43
C ARG A 56 -3.08 -1.13 10.98
N LEU A 57 -2.77 -2.05 10.08
CA LEU A 57 -2.75 -1.86 8.63
C LEU A 57 -3.84 -2.76 8.02
N GLU A 58 -4.73 -2.19 7.23
CA GLU A 58 -5.73 -2.94 6.46
C GLU A 58 -5.07 -3.64 5.28
N GLY A 59 -5.51 -4.86 4.98
CA GLY A 59 -5.06 -5.66 3.84
C GLY A 59 -6.12 -6.67 3.45
N ASP A 60 -6.39 -6.79 2.17
CA ASP A 60 -7.42 -7.69 1.64
C ASP A 60 -6.86 -8.45 0.45
N ASP A 61 -6.98 -9.78 0.48
CA ASP A 61 -6.54 -10.68 -0.59
C ASP A 61 -5.03 -10.56 -0.94
N LEU A 62 -4.19 -10.45 0.10
CA LEU A 62 -2.75 -10.27 -0.02
C LEU A 62 -1.97 -11.52 0.41
N GLU A 63 -0.94 -11.89 -0.33
CA GLU A 63 0.10 -12.82 0.13
C GLU A 63 1.21 -12.02 0.84
N LEU A 64 1.30 -12.13 2.16
CA LEU A 64 2.36 -11.49 2.94
C LEU A 64 3.67 -12.29 2.82
N ILE A 65 4.73 -11.63 2.36
CA ILE A 65 6.06 -12.23 2.23
C ILE A 65 6.95 -11.88 3.41
N SER A 66 7.01 -10.61 3.80
CA SER A 66 7.84 -10.17 4.92
C SER A 66 7.37 -8.85 5.51
N VAL A 67 7.72 -8.65 6.78
CA VAL A 67 7.55 -7.39 7.51
C VAL A 67 8.88 -7.05 8.17
N VAL A 68 9.40 -5.87 7.92
CA VAL A 68 10.64 -5.35 8.49
C VAL A 68 10.33 -4.03 9.19
N VAL A 69 10.80 -3.86 10.42
CA VAL A 69 10.67 -2.62 11.19
C VAL A 69 12.06 -2.13 11.56
N ASN A 70 12.41 -0.92 11.15
CA ASN A 70 13.72 -0.30 11.41
C ASN A 70 14.89 -1.21 11.02
N GLY A 71 14.78 -1.92 9.90
CA GLY A 71 15.80 -2.85 9.39
C GLY A 71 15.78 -4.25 10.03
N THR A 72 14.88 -4.50 11.00
CA THR A 72 14.75 -5.82 11.67
C THR A 72 13.57 -6.59 11.09
N LEU A 73 13.83 -7.79 10.57
CA LEU A 73 12.78 -8.70 10.10
C LEU A 73 11.95 -9.20 11.28
N LEU A 74 10.64 -8.99 11.24
CA LEU A 74 9.73 -9.47 12.26
C LEU A 74 9.40 -10.96 12.07
N SER A 75 9.14 -11.64 13.18
CA SER A 75 8.75 -13.04 13.19
C SER A 75 7.86 -13.38 14.42
N GLY A 76 7.16 -14.51 14.34
CA GLY A 76 6.40 -15.06 15.48
C GLY A 76 5.30 -14.11 15.97
N ASN A 77 5.37 -13.76 17.26
CA ASN A 77 4.38 -12.94 17.96
C ASN A 77 4.61 -11.42 17.91
N GLN A 78 5.59 -10.96 17.12
CA GLN A 78 5.88 -9.53 16.98
C GLN A 78 4.82 -8.79 16.12
N PHE A 79 4.01 -9.54 15.39
CA PHE A 79 2.83 -9.04 14.67
C PHE A 79 1.72 -10.09 14.69
N GLN A 80 0.50 -9.63 14.47
CA GLN A 80 -0.67 -10.47 14.26
C GLN A 80 -1.24 -10.20 12.87
N ARG A 81 -1.56 -11.27 12.14
CA ARG A 81 -2.23 -11.18 10.85
C ARG A 81 -3.58 -11.89 10.93
N ASP A 82 -4.61 -11.24 10.45
CA ASP A 82 -5.91 -11.85 10.16
C ASP A 82 -6.24 -11.73 8.65
N GLU A 83 -7.45 -12.09 8.26
CA GLU A 83 -7.88 -12.07 6.86
C GLU A 83 -7.87 -10.66 6.24
N ARG A 84 -8.00 -9.61 7.05
CA ARG A 84 -8.22 -8.23 6.61
C ARG A 84 -7.26 -7.22 7.21
N SER A 85 -6.29 -7.69 8.02
CA SER A 85 -5.35 -6.77 8.65
C SER A 85 -4.02 -7.40 9.06
N LEU A 86 -3.05 -6.53 9.21
CA LEU A 86 -1.75 -6.76 9.84
C LEU A 86 -1.60 -5.79 11.00
N THR A 87 -1.44 -6.30 12.21
CA THR A 87 -1.28 -5.50 13.42
C THR A 87 0.14 -5.65 13.95
N LEU A 88 0.85 -4.54 14.09
CA LEU A 88 2.22 -4.48 14.60
C LEU A 88 2.19 -3.96 16.04
N PHE A 89 2.95 -4.61 16.91
CA PHE A 89 3.02 -4.30 18.34
C PHE A 89 4.38 -3.69 18.71
N GLU A 90 4.44 -3.02 19.84
CA GLU A 90 5.67 -2.50 20.45
C GLU A 90 6.51 -1.61 19.51
N LEU A 91 5.84 -0.84 18.65
CA LEU A 91 6.53 0.09 17.76
C LEU A 91 7.03 1.32 18.54
N PRO A 92 8.21 1.85 18.19
CA PRO A 92 8.68 3.13 18.71
C PRO A 92 7.78 4.29 18.25
N GLU A 93 8.02 5.48 18.79
CA GLU A 93 7.30 6.71 18.42
C GLU A 93 7.34 6.99 16.90
N THR A 94 8.50 6.74 16.30
CA THR A 94 8.69 6.79 14.84
C THR A 94 9.28 5.48 14.34
N ALA A 95 8.78 4.97 13.21
CA ALA A 95 9.29 3.75 12.61
C ALA A 95 9.27 3.81 11.08
N ASP A 96 10.30 3.20 10.49
CA ASP A 96 10.31 2.82 9.06
C ASP A 96 9.86 1.35 8.96
N ILE A 97 8.72 1.12 8.32
CA ILE A 97 8.13 -0.20 8.15
C ILE A 97 8.22 -0.58 6.68
N THR A 98 8.79 -1.73 6.38
CA THR A 98 8.76 -2.30 5.03
C THR A 98 7.91 -3.56 5.04
N VAL A 99 6.88 -3.57 4.21
CA VAL A 99 6.03 -4.73 3.96
C VAL A 99 6.21 -5.17 2.52
N VAL A 100 6.47 -6.45 2.32
CA VAL A 100 6.50 -7.06 0.99
C VAL A 100 5.30 -7.97 0.84
N THR A 101 4.52 -7.74 -0.22
CA THR A 101 3.33 -8.53 -0.55
C THR A 101 3.41 -9.01 -2.00
N ARG A 102 2.70 -10.08 -2.31
CA ARG A 102 2.40 -10.50 -3.68
C ARG A 102 0.91 -10.39 -3.93
N ILE A 103 0.59 -9.91 -5.11
CA ILE A 103 -0.76 -9.78 -5.62
C ILE A 103 -0.83 -10.36 -7.03
N TYR A 104 -2.04 -10.69 -7.49
CA TYR A 104 -2.29 -11.35 -8.76
C TYR A 104 -3.28 -10.53 -9.61
N PRO A 105 -2.83 -9.42 -10.23
CA PRO A 105 -3.71 -8.47 -10.93
C PRO A 105 -4.51 -9.09 -12.07
N GLU A 106 -3.98 -10.13 -12.73
CA GLU A 106 -4.67 -10.84 -13.82
C GLU A 106 -5.84 -11.71 -13.32
N GLN A 107 -5.83 -12.08 -12.04
CA GLN A 107 -6.89 -12.86 -11.39
C GLN A 107 -7.85 -11.98 -10.60
N ASN A 108 -7.56 -10.67 -10.48
CA ASN A 108 -8.35 -9.73 -9.72
C ASN A 108 -9.65 -9.39 -10.47
N THR A 109 -10.74 -10.06 -10.09
CA THR A 109 -12.08 -9.83 -10.62
C THR A 109 -12.90 -8.82 -9.79
N ALA A 110 -12.40 -8.40 -8.62
CA ALA A 110 -13.05 -7.39 -7.80
C ALA A 110 -12.98 -5.99 -8.44
N LEU A 111 -11.99 -5.77 -9.34
CA LEU A 111 -11.70 -4.50 -9.98
C LEU A 111 -11.41 -3.38 -8.98
N GLU A 112 -10.80 -3.76 -7.86
CA GLU A 112 -10.33 -2.89 -6.78
C GLU A 112 -8.84 -3.15 -6.54
N GLY A 113 -8.08 -2.11 -6.15
CA GLY A 113 -6.62 -2.18 -6.09
C GLY A 113 -6.01 -2.22 -7.48
N LEU A 114 -4.96 -3.01 -7.67
CA LEU A 114 -4.32 -3.23 -8.97
C LEU A 114 -4.96 -4.41 -9.69
N TYR A 115 -5.39 -4.19 -10.92
CA TYR A 115 -5.95 -5.23 -11.79
C TYR A 115 -5.51 -5.04 -13.25
N ARG A 116 -5.75 -6.05 -14.07
CA ARG A 116 -5.46 -6.00 -15.50
C ARG A 116 -6.76 -5.85 -16.29
N SER A 117 -6.80 -4.84 -17.16
CA SER A 117 -7.87 -4.59 -18.12
C SER A 117 -7.33 -4.73 -19.54
N GLY A 118 -7.64 -5.84 -20.21
CA GLY A 118 -7.05 -6.16 -21.51
C GLY A 118 -5.52 -6.32 -21.41
N SER A 119 -4.77 -5.46 -22.09
CA SER A 119 -3.29 -5.44 -22.04
C SER A 119 -2.72 -4.47 -21.02
N MET A 120 -3.55 -3.70 -20.32
CA MET A 120 -3.15 -2.60 -19.45
C MET A 120 -3.33 -2.99 -17.97
N TYR A 121 -2.36 -2.66 -17.14
CA TYR A 121 -2.53 -2.63 -15.69
C TYR A 121 -3.11 -1.28 -15.29
N CYS A 122 -4.03 -1.28 -14.34
CA CYS A 122 -4.61 -0.05 -13.80
C CYS A 122 -5.07 -0.27 -12.36
N THR A 123 -5.24 0.84 -11.64
CA THR A 123 -5.72 0.80 -10.26
C THR A 123 -7.09 1.44 -10.12
N GLN A 124 -7.88 0.91 -9.18
CA GLN A 124 -9.07 1.54 -8.63
C GLN A 124 -8.97 1.46 -7.10
N CYS A 125 -8.74 2.60 -6.45
CA CYS A 125 -8.52 2.65 -5.00
C CYS A 125 -9.67 3.29 -4.21
N GLU A 126 -10.58 4.02 -4.84
CA GLU A 126 -11.76 4.56 -4.19
C GLU A 126 -12.83 3.46 -4.04
N ALA A 127 -13.43 3.28 -2.84
CA ALA A 127 -13.17 3.99 -1.57
C ALA A 127 -12.09 3.31 -0.72
N GLU A 128 -11.92 1.98 -0.77
CA GLU A 128 -11.07 1.16 0.10
C GLU A 128 -10.25 0.12 -0.68
N GLY A 129 -9.96 0.39 -1.96
CA GLY A 129 -9.24 -0.54 -2.84
C GLY A 129 -7.73 -0.58 -2.64
N PHE A 130 -7.13 0.45 -2.02
CA PHE A 130 -5.68 0.47 -1.83
C PHE A 130 -5.18 -0.69 -0.95
N ARG A 131 -5.97 -1.15 0.02
CA ARG A 131 -5.70 -2.31 0.87
C ARG A 131 -5.54 -3.64 0.10
N ARG A 132 -5.94 -3.68 -1.17
CA ARG A 132 -5.71 -4.82 -2.08
C ARG A 132 -4.37 -4.76 -2.82
N ILE A 133 -3.58 -3.70 -2.58
CA ILE A 133 -2.24 -3.55 -3.16
C ILE A 133 -1.18 -3.95 -2.14
N THR A 134 -1.29 -3.44 -0.92
CA THR A 134 -0.39 -3.72 0.20
C THR A 134 -1.09 -3.44 1.52
N TYR A 135 -0.52 -3.92 2.62
CA TYR A 135 -0.99 -3.53 3.96
C TYR A 135 -0.74 -2.05 4.21
N TYR A 136 -1.79 -1.31 4.55
CA TYR A 136 -1.75 0.14 4.69
C TYR A 136 -2.80 0.66 5.68
N GLN A 137 -2.60 1.87 6.24
CA GLN A 137 -3.66 2.61 6.92
C GLN A 137 -4.62 3.19 5.87
N ASP A 138 -5.49 2.35 5.33
CA ASP A 138 -6.38 2.69 4.21
C ASP A 138 -7.60 3.47 4.69
N ARG A 139 -7.34 4.71 5.11
CA ARG A 139 -8.29 5.65 5.73
C ARG A 139 -8.19 7.02 5.07
N PRO A 140 -9.30 7.75 4.91
CA PRO A 140 -9.30 9.08 4.28
C PRO A 140 -8.63 10.17 5.12
N ASP A 141 -8.43 9.94 6.43
CA ASP A 141 -7.81 10.87 7.38
C ASP A 141 -6.29 10.64 7.56
N VAL A 142 -5.72 9.64 6.89
CA VAL A 142 -4.27 9.41 6.84
C VAL A 142 -3.73 9.93 5.51
N LEU A 143 -2.99 11.03 5.58
CA LEU A 143 -2.43 11.73 4.42
C LEU A 143 -0.93 11.49 4.34
N SER A 144 -0.47 10.92 3.22
CA SER A 144 0.93 10.59 2.96
C SER A 144 1.42 11.18 1.64
N ARG A 145 2.73 11.47 1.55
CA ARG A 145 3.40 11.72 0.26
C ARG A 145 3.79 10.39 -0.36
N PHE A 146 3.53 10.24 -1.64
CA PHE A 146 3.80 8.99 -2.34
C PHE A 146 5.00 9.11 -3.29
N THR A 147 5.89 8.14 -3.20
CA THR A 147 6.93 7.89 -4.23
C THR A 147 6.69 6.49 -4.77
N THR A 148 6.47 6.37 -6.07
CA THR A 148 6.07 5.12 -6.70
C THR A 148 7.06 4.74 -7.79
N THR A 149 7.67 3.57 -7.67
CA THR A 149 8.54 2.98 -8.69
C THR A 149 7.83 1.81 -9.35
N LEU A 150 7.73 1.83 -10.67
CA LEU A 150 7.19 0.78 -11.51
C LEU A 150 8.34 0.10 -12.25
N VAL A 151 8.46 -1.22 -12.14
CA VAL A 151 9.45 -2.03 -12.85
C VAL A 151 8.71 -3.04 -13.71
N ALA A 152 8.93 -3.00 -15.02
CA ALA A 152 8.28 -3.88 -15.99
C ALA A 152 9.12 -4.06 -17.25
N ASP A 153 8.68 -4.98 -18.13
CA ASP A 153 9.17 -5.07 -19.50
C ASP A 153 8.82 -3.79 -20.27
N GLY A 154 9.82 -2.98 -20.62
CA GLY A 154 9.64 -1.68 -21.26
C GLY A 154 9.12 -1.77 -22.71
N ASP A 155 9.36 -2.86 -23.41
CA ASP A 155 8.84 -3.07 -24.77
C ASP A 155 7.34 -3.39 -24.74
N ARG A 156 6.93 -4.15 -23.72
CA ARG A 156 5.53 -4.53 -23.52
C ARG A 156 4.70 -3.41 -22.88
N TYR A 157 5.30 -2.65 -21.98
CA TYR A 157 4.68 -1.55 -21.24
C TYR A 157 5.45 -0.24 -21.46
N PRO A 158 5.37 0.34 -22.67
CA PRO A 158 6.14 1.54 -23.03
C PRO A 158 5.72 2.80 -22.28
N VAL A 159 4.54 2.81 -21.68
CA VAL A 159 4.01 3.89 -20.86
C VAL A 159 3.73 3.35 -19.46
N MET A 160 4.37 3.94 -18.46
CA MET A 160 4.21 3.61 -17.05
C MET A 160 4.01 4.90 -16.26
N LEU A 161 2.83 5.11 -15.73
CA LEU A 161 2.41 6.35 -15.07
C LEU A 161 1.97 6.10 -13.64
N ALA A 162 2.25 7.06 -12.77
CA ALA A 162 1.68 7.15 -11.43
C ALA A 162 1.40 8.60 -11.06
N ASN A 163 0.84 8.84 -9.86
CA ASN A 163 0.61 10.21 -9.39
C ASN A 163 1.91 11.02 -9.28
N GLY A 164 1.80 12.32 -9.56
CA GLY A 164 2.86 13.29 -9.32
C GLY A 164 3.75 13.55 -10.53
N ASN A 165 5.03 13.78 -10.27
CA ASN A 165 6.03 14.16 -11.25
C ASN A 165 7.05 13.03 -11.48
N LEU A 166 7.46 12.85 -12.73
CA LEU A 166 8.53 11.90 -13.07
C LEU A 166 9.85 12.32 -12.40
N LEU A 167 10.47 11.40 -11.67
CA LEU A 167 11.80 11.58 -11.09
C LEU A 167 12.89 10.90 -11.92
N THR A 168 12.69 9.61 -12.21
CA THR A 168 13.67 8.80 -12.96
C THR A 168 12.96 7.89 -13.95
N ASP A 169 13.66 7.59 -15.03
CA ASP A 169 13.26 6.65 -16.08
C ASP A 169 14.53 6.01 -16.63
N GLU A 170 14.76 4.76 -16.31
CA GLU A 170 16.00 4.06 -16.58
C GLU A 170 15.79 2.60 -16.99
N THR A 171 16.74 2.07 -17.77
CA THR A 171 16.78 0.65 -18.10
C THR A 171 17.68 -0.06 -17.10
N LEU A 172 17.17 -1.11 -16.47
CA LEU A 172 17.88 -1.95 -15.53
C LEU A 172 18.85 -2.90 -16.25
N ALA A 173 19.77 -3.49 -15.49
CA ALA A 173 20.77 -4.42 -16.02
C ALA A 173 20.17 -5.70 -16.64
N ASP A 174 18.97 -6.08 -16.23
CA ASP A 174 18.20 -7.21 -16.76
C ASP A 174 17.34 -6.84 -18.00
N GLY A 175 17.46 -5.61 -18.49
CA GLY A 175 16.73 -5.09 -19.66
C GLY A 175 15.33 -4.55 -19.37
N ARG A 176 14.82 -4.72 -18.14
CA ARG A 176 13.54 -4.13 -17.76
C ARG A 176 13.67 -2.62 -17.55
N ARG A 177 12.55 -1.93 -17.63
CA ARG A 177 12.48 -0.49 -17.39
C ARG A 177 12.01 -0.21 -15.97
N SER A 178 12.61 0.80 -15.32
CA SER A 178 12.24 1.28 -13.99
C SER A 178 11.89 2.75 -14.09
N VAL A 179 10.66 3.09 -13.71
CA VAL A 179 10.14 4.47 -13.76
C VAL A 179 9.68 4.87 -12.37
N THR A 180 10.20 5.99 -11.86
CA THR A 180 9.84 6.50 -10.53
C THR A 180 9.12 7.85 -10.63
N TRP A 181 8.00 7.92 -9.94
CA TRP A 181 7.16 9.10 -9.80
C TRP A 181 7.12 9.57 -8.35
N HIS A 182 7.03 10.88 -8.13
CA HIS A 182 6.88 11.46 -6.80
C HIS A 182 5.74 12.46 -6.78
N ASP A 183 4.77 12.19 -5.89
CA ASP A 183 3.70 13.13 -5.59
C ASP A 183 4.04 13.87 -4.28
N PRO A 184 4.37 15.17 -4.37
CA PRO A 184 4.83 15.95 -3.21
C PRO A 184 3.70 16.38 -2.27
N PHE A 185 2.45 16.20 -2.69
CA PHE A 185 1.29 16.62 -1.91
C PHE A 185 0.74 15.46 -1.06
N PRO A 186 0.61 15.65 0.27
CA PRO A 186 -0.01 14.63 1.11
C PRO A 186 -1.44 14.36 0.65
N LYS A 187 -1.75 13.09 0.39
CA LYS A 187 -3.08 12.64 -0.03
C LYS A 187 -3.47 11.33 0.63
N PRO A 188 -4.76 11.04 0.78
CA PRO A 188 -5.23 9.73 1.22
C PRO A 188 -4.99 8.68 0.14
N SER A 189 -4.92 7.41 0.57
CA SER A 189 -4.65 6.25 -0.29
C SER A 189 -5.68 6.04 -1.40
N TYR A 190 -6.94 6.43 -1.21
CA TYR A 190 -7.97 6.25 -2.24
C TYR A 190 -7.73 7.09 -3.52
N LEU A 191 -6.85 8.11 -3.45
CA LEU A 191 -6.43 8.92 -4.61
C LEU A 191 -5.19 8.34 -5.31
N PHE A 192 -4.64 7.23 -4.82
CA PHE A 192 -3.51 6.57 -5.47
C PHE A 192 -3.93 6.02 -6.84
N ALA A 193 -3.09 6.26 -7.84
CA ALA A 193 -3.28 5.73 -9.18
C ALA A 193 -1.96 5.33 -9.84
N LEU A 194 -1.98 4.23 -10.60
CA LEU A 194 -0.99 3.85 -11.59
C LEU A 194 -1.67 3.26 -12.83
N VAL A 195 -1.00 3.43 -13.96
CA VAL A 195 -1.40 2.87 -15.26
C VAL A 195 -0.15 2.47 -16.03
#